data_4e6fdbbe9d4354c30c0c1a846c5ff785
#
_entry.id   4e6fdbbe9d4354c30c0c1a846c5ff785
#
_cell.length_a   1.000
_cell.length_b   1.000
_cell.length_c   1.000
_cell.angle_alpha   90.00
_cell.angle_beta   90.00
_cell.angle_gamma   90.00
#
_symmetry.space_group_name_H-M   'P 1'
#
loop_
_entity.id
_entity.type
_entity.pdbx_description
1 polymer ?
#
loop_
_entity_poly.entity_id
_entity_poly.type
_entity_poly.pdbx_seq_one_letter_code
_entity_poly.pdbx_strand_id
1 'polypeptide(L)'
;MTRPVRTRFAPSPTGFIHLGNIRSALYPWAFARKMKGTFVLRIEDTDVERSSQEAVDAILEGMQWLGLDFDEGPIYQMQRMDRYREVLAQMLEQGLAYPCYMSAEELDALRDRQRAAGEKPRYDGTWRPEPGKVLPEPPAGVKPVLRFRNPLTGTVVWDDAVKGRVEISNEELDDLVIARPDGTPIYNFCVVVDDMDMNITHVIRGDDHVNNTPRQINILRALGGEPPVYAHLPTVLNEQGEKMSKRHGAMSVMAYRDAGFLPEAVVNYLARLGWSHGDAEIFSREQFVEWFDLEHLGKSPAQYDHSKLSWLNAHYIKEADNARLAALAKPFLDALGIDDAAIATGPALDAVIGLMKDRATTVKEIAEGAAMFYRVPAPDADALAQHVTDAVRPALADLAAALKAADWTKEAVSAALKATLATHKLKMPQLAMPVRLLVAGTTHTPSIDAVLVLFGRDAVVSRIEAALA
;
A
#
# COMPACT_ATOMS: atom_id res chain seq x y z
N MET A 1 14.60 -33.47 6.77
CA MET A 1 14.89 -32.22 6.00
C MET A 1 13.70 -31.31 6.15
N THR A 2 13.86 -30.08 6.61
CA THR A 2 12.79 -29.09 6.69
C THR A 2 12.35 -28.74 5.27
N ARG A 3 11.04 -28.71 5.03
CA ARG A 3 10.50 -28.30 3.71
C ARG A 3 10.97 -26.86 3.39
N PRO A 4 11.34 -26.55 2.13
CA PRO A 4 11.61 -25.16 1.74
C PRO A 4 10.41 -24.26 2.08
N VAL A 5 10.67 -23.05 2.54
CA VAL A 5 9.61 -22.11 2.87
C VAL A 5 8.86 -21.70 1.61
N ARG A 6 7.55 -21.78 1.67
CA ARG A 6 6.64 -21.30 0.63
C ARG A 6 5.52 -20.48 1.26
N THR A 7 5.43 -19.25 0.86
CA THR A 7 4.41 -18.30 1.30
C THR A 7 3.55 -17.87 0.13
N ARG A 8 2.45 -17.20 0.40
CA ARG A 8 1.59 -16.66 -0.66
C ARG A 8 0.94 -15.34 -0.25
N PHE A 9 0.66 -14.52 -1.25
CA PHE A 9 -0.33 -13.47 -1.20
C PHE A 9 -1.53 -13.93 -2.03
N ALA A 10 -2.74 -13.88 -1.45
CA ALA A 10 -3.94 -14.43 -2.05
C ALA A 10 -5.10 -13.42 -2.02
N PRO A 11 -4.99 -12.30 -2.75
CA PRO A 11 -6.01 -11.27 -2.76
C PRO A 11 -7.23 -11.64 -3.60
N SER A 12 -8.42 -11.23 -3.13
CA SER A 12 -9.63 -11.23 -3.95
C SER A 12 -9.71 -9.91 -4.74
N PRO A 13 -9.88 -9.96 -6.08
CA PRO A 13 -9.85 -8.76 -6.93
C PRO A 13 -11.22 -8.05 -6.94
N THR A 14 -11.70 -7.64 -5.76
CA THR A 14 -13.01 -7.03 -5.55
C THR A 14 -12.95 -5.50 -5.41
N GLY A 15 -12.00 -4.86 -6.06
CA GLY A 15 -11.75 -3.43 -6.11
C GLY A 15 -10.29 -3.06 -5.82
N PHE A 16 -9.98 -1.78 -5.62
CA PHE A 16 -8.61 -1.33 -5.42
C PHE A 16 -7.97 -1.91 -4.15
N ILE A 17 -6.64 -2.09 -4.21
CA ILE A 17 -5.83 -2.52 -3.08
C ILE A 17 -5.42 -1.31 -2.25
N HIS A 18 -5.64 -1.34 -0.93
CA HIS A 18 -5.20 -0.30 0.01
C HIS A 18 -4.00 -0.76 0.85
N LEU A 19 -3.39 0.15 1.62
CA LEU A 19 -2.18 -0.14 2.41
C LEU A 19 -2.34 -1.33 3.36
N GLY A 20 -3.50 -1.52 3.96
CA GLY A 20 -3.77 -2.66 4.84
C GLY A 20 -3.73 -4.00 4.11
N ASN A 21 -4.19 -4.06 2.85
CA ASN A 21 -4.13 -5.26 2.02
C ASN A 21 -2.70 -5.54 1.55
N ILE A 22 -1.98 -4.52 1.05
CA ILE A 22 -0.64 -4.72 0.51
C ILE A 22 0.37 -5.06 1.59
N ARG A 23 0.15 -4.68 2.85
CA ARG A 23 0.93 -5.16 4.00
C ARG A 23 0.87 -6.70 4.11
N SER A 24 -0.29 -7.29 3.82
CA SER A 24 -0.47 -8.75 3.79
C SER A 24 0.24 -9.43 2.61
N ALA A 25 0.74 -8.68 1.63
CA ALA A 25 1.69 -9.14 0.63
C ALA A 25 3.14 -8.95 1.09
N LEU A 26 3.44 -7.82 1.74
CA LEU A 26 4.79 -7.44 2.13
C LEU A 26 5.44 -8.44 3.11
N TYR A 27 4.72 -8.87 4.14
CA TYR A 27 5.28 -9.75 5.16
C TYR A 27 5.55 -11.18 4.66
N PRO A 28 4.63 -11.87 3.96
CA PRO A 28 4.94 -13.17 3.38
C PRO A 28 6.03 -13.09 2.31
N TRP A 29 6.10 -11.99 1.54
CA TRP A 29 7.19 -11.72 0.61
C TRP A 29 8.54 -11.62 1.34
N ALA A 30 8.62 -10.78 2.37
CA ALA A 30 9.86 -10.59 3.15
C ALA A 30 10.33 -11.91 3.80
N PHE A 31 9.39 -12.67 4.37
CA PHE A 31 9.70 -13.96 4.97
C PHE A 31 10.23 -14.97 3.95
N ALA A 32 9.59 -15.07 2.78
CA ALA A 32 10.08 -15.93 1.70
C ALA A 32 11.49 -15.51 1.24
N ARG A 33 11.75 -14.21 1.05
CA ARG A 33 13.06 -13.71 0.64
C ARG A 33 14.14 -14.00 1.68
N LYS A 34 13.87 -13.74 2.98
CA LYS A 34 14.78 -14.08 4.08
C LYS A 34 15.14 -15.56 4.12
N MET A 35 14.16 -16.40 3.97
CA MET A 35 14.32 -17.85 4.04
C MET A 35 14.80 -18.48 2.74
N LYS A 36 15.08 -17.67 1.70
CA LYS A 36 15.42 -18.14 0.36
C LYS A 36 14.38 -19.14 -0.18
N GLY A 37 13.13 -18.90 0.15
CA GLY A 37 11.98 -19.70 -0.22
C GLY A 37 11.26 -19.14 -1.44
N THR A 38 10.02 -19.57 -1.64
CA THR A 38 9.16 -19.20 -2.77
C THR A 38 8.01 -18.32 -2.30
N PHE A 39 7.74 -17.24 -3.00
CA PHE A 39 6.59 -16.38 -2.81
C PHE A 39 5.61 -16.54 -3.98
N VAL A 40 4.39 -16.95 -3.70
CA VAL A 40 3.34 -17.24 -4.69
C VAL A 40 2.29 -16.14 -4.70
N LEU A 41 1.90 -15.69 -5.88
CA LEU A 41 0.73 -14.83 -6.06
C LEU A 41 -0.46 -15.66 -6.56
N ARG A 42 -1.56 -15.68 -5.80
CA ARG A 42 -2.81 -16.32 -6.17
C ARG A 42 -3.95 -15.30 -6.16
N ILE A 43 -4.65 -15.20 -7.27
CA ILE A 43 -5.83 -14.33 -7.41
C ILE A 43 -7.07 -15.14 -7.08
N GLU A 44 -7.78 -14.76 -6.02
CA GLU A 44 -8.98 -15.44 -5.55
C GLU A 44 -10.24 -14.80 -6.16
N ASP A 45 -10.50 -15.15 -7.43
CA ASP A 45 -11.51 -14.57 -8.31
C ASP A 45 -12.80 -15.42 -8.41
N THR A 46 -13.06 -16.27 -7.42
CA THR A 46 -14.26 -17.13 -7.40
C THR A 46 -15.57 -16.38 -7.19
N ASP A 47 -15.52 -15.14 -6.70
CA ASP A 47 -16.67 -14.23 -6.66
C ASP A 47 -16.71 -13.42 -7.96
N VAL A 48 -17.26 -14.04 -9.00
CA VAL A 48 -17.27 -13.51 -10.37
C VAL A 48 -18.02 -12.17 -10.47
N GLU A 49 -19.08 -11.98 -9.65
CA GLU A 49 -19.89 -10.75 -9.68
C GLU A 49 -19.13 -9.52 -9.17
N ARG A 50 -18.22 -9.71 -8.21
CA ARG A 50 -17.43 -8.64 -7.61
C ARG A 50 -16.01 -8.55 -8.11
N SER A 51 -15.52 -9.54 -8.85
CA SER A 51 -14.17 -9.55 -9.42
C SER A 51 -14.11 -8.77 -10.73
N SER A 52 -13.05 -8.00 -10.92
CA SER A 52 -12.82 -7.28 -12.17
C SER A 52 -11.34 -7.34 -12.59
N GLN A 53 -11.11 -7.18 -13.91
CA GLN A 53 -9.74 -7.16 -14.44
C GLN A 53 -8.99 -5.91 -13.95
N GLU A 54 -9.67 -4.77 -13.83
CA GLU A 54 -9.10 -3.53 -13.30
C GLU A 54 -8.57 -3.70 -11.86
N ALA A 55 -9.27 -4.50 -11.05
CA ALA A 55 -8.81 -4.79 -9.69
C ALA A 55 -7.58 -5.72 -9.69
N VAL A 56 -7.51 -6.69 -10.61
CA VAL A 56 -6.31 -7.53 -10.81
C VAL A 56 -5.13 -6.66 -11.24
N ASP A 57 -5.33 -5.80 -12.23
CA ASP A 57 -4.29 -4.91 -12.75
C ASP A 57 -3.77 -3.98 -11.64
N ALA A 58 -4.65 -3.43 -10.81
CA ALA A 58 -4.27 -2.60 -9.66
C ALA A 58 -3.45 -3.36 -8.61
N ILE A 59 -3.74 -4.64 -8.38
CA ILE A 59 -2.93 -5.51 -7.50
C ILE A 59 -1.53 -5.68 -8.08
N LEU A 60 -1.42 -6.04 -9.35
CA LEU A 60 -0.15 -6.28 -10.03
C LEU A 60 0.68 -5.00 -10.11
N GLU A 61 0.08 -3.88 -10.47
CA GLU A 61 0.75 -2.58 -10.55
C GLU A 61 1.24 -2.13 -9.18
N GLY A 62 0.42 -2.28 -8.12
CA GLY A 62 0.81 -1.95 -6.75
C GLY A 62 1.97 -2.81 -6.25
N MET A 63 1.96 -4.11 -6.51
CA MET A 63 3.07 -5.01 -6.17
C MET A 63 4.34 -4.65 -6.95
N GLN A 64 4.23 -4.38 -8.25
CA GLN A 64 5.35 -3.98 -9.09
C GLN A 64 5.96 -2.65 -8.61
N TRP A 65 5.14 -1.66 -8.34
CA TRP A 65 5.61 -0.36 -7.84
C TRP A 65 6.37 -0.48 -6.52
N LEU A 66 5.88 -1.31 -5.60
CA LEU A 66 6.55 -1.58 -4.31
C LEU A 66 7.71 -2.59 -4.44
N GLY A 67 7.91 -3.20 -5.63
CA GLY A 67 8.94 -4.20 -5.87
C GLY A 67 8.71 -5.50 -5.11
N LEU A 68 7.47 -5.91 -4.95
CA LEU A 68 7.07 -7.19 -4.37
C LEU A 68 6.94 -8.22 -5.48
N ASP A 69 8.07 -8.67 -5.99
CA ASP A 69 8.17 -9.69 -7.03
C ASP A 69 7.74 -11.07 -6.50
N PHE A 70 6.99 -11.81 -7.29
CA PHE A 70 6.60 -13.19 -6.99
C PHE A 70 7.36 -14.17 -7.87
N ASP A 71 7.56 -15.39 -7.33
CA ASP A 71 8.29 -16.45 -8.03
C ASP A 71 7.35 -17.30 -8.87
N GLU A 72 6.11 -17.49 -8.41
CA GLU A 72 5.06 -18.24 -9.09
C GLU A 72 3.76 -17.43 -9.12
N GLY A 73 3.09 -17.45 -10.25
CA GLY A 73 1.82 -16.75 -10.45
C GLY A 73 1.85 -15.66 -11.53
N PRO A 74 0.78 -14.86 -11.64
CA PRO A 74 -0.47 -14.98 -10.91
C PRO A 74 -1.24 -16.26 -11.24
N ILE A 75 -1.66 -17.01 -10.23
CA ILE A 75 -2.49 -18.20 -10.36
C ILE A 75 -3.93 -17.80 -10.08
N TYR A 76 -4.83 -18.04 -11.03
CA TYR A 76 -6.24 -17.68 -10.92
C TYR A 76 -7.08 -18.87 -10.45
N GLN A 77 -7.90 -18.69 -9.41
CA GLN A 77 -8.75 -19.77 -8.90
C GLN A 77 -9.79 -20.24 -9.93
N MET A 78 -10.34 -19.31 -10.72
CA MET A 78 -11.28 -19.67 -11.80
C MET A 78 -10.66 -20.59 -12.87
N GLN A 79 -9.34 -20.59 -13.04
CA GLN A 79 -8.63 -21.52 -13.95
C GLN A 79 -8.40 -22.90 -13.33
N ARG A 80 -8.72 -23.07 -12.04
CA ARG A 80 -8.51 -24.32 -11.30
C ARG A 80 -9.81 -25.09 -11.01
N MET A 81 -10.91 -24.69 -11.64
CA MET A 81 -12.24 -25.26 -11.38
C MET A 81 -12.30 -26.78 -11.56
N ASP A 82 -11.58 -27.34 -12.55
CA ASP A 82 -11.55 -28.80 -12.76
C ASP A 82 -10.85 -29.50 -11.60
N ARG A 83 -9.79 -28.92 -11.06
CA ARG A 83 -9.11 -29.44 -9.86
C ARG A 83 -10.03 -29.45 -8.64
N TYR A 84 -10.78 -28.39 -8.44
CA TYR A 84 -11.74 -28.33 -7.34
C TYR A 84 -12.84 -29.38 -7.49
N ARG A 85 -13.38 -29.58 -8.70
CA ARG A 85 -14.38 -30.62 -8.98
C ARG A 85 -13.85 -32.02 -8.73
N GLU A 86 -12.61 -32.30 -9.09
CA GLU A 86 -11.93 -33.57 -8.82
C GLU A 86 -11.85 -33.82 -7.31
N VAL A 87 -11.40 -32.85 -6.51
CA VAL A 87 -11.30 -33.01 -5.06
C VAL A 87 -12.67 -33.14 -4.40
N LEU A 88 -13.69 -32.38 -4.86
CA LEU A 88 -15.06 -32.52 -4.37
C LEU A 88 -15.62 -33.92 -4.65
N ALA A 89 -15.39 -34.47 -5.84
CA ALA A 89 -15.81 -35.83 -6.18
C ALA A 89 -15.11 -36.87 -5.28
N GLN A 90 -13.81 -36.72 -5.06
CA GLN A 90 -13.05 -37.59 -4.14
C GLN A 90 -13.60 -37.50 -2.70
N MET A 91 -13.93 -36.32 -2.21
CA MET A 91 -14.49 -36.12 -0.87
C MET A 91 -15.87 -36.80 -0.72
N LEU A 92 -16.71 -36.71 -1.75
CA LEU A 92 -18.01 -37.39 -1.78
C LEU A 92 -17.85 -38.91 -1.77
N GLU A 93 -16.97 -39.47 -2.60
CA GLU A 93 -16.68 -40.91 -2.66
C GLU A 93 -16.17 -41.45 -1.31
N GLN A 94 -15.32 -40.66 -0.63
CA GLN A 94 -14.74 -41.03 0.66
C GLN A 94 -15.68 -40.74 1.86
N GLY A 95 -16.87 -40.19 1.63
CA GLY A 95 -17.81 -39.82 2.70
C GLY A 95 -17.34 -38.66 3.58
N LEU A 96 -16.38 -37.87 3.09
CA LEU A 96 -15.87 -36.63 3.74
C LEU A 96 -16.76 -35.42 3.49
N ALA A 97 -17.60 -35.51 2.47
CA ALA A 97 -18.63 -34.54 2.15
C ALA A 97 -19.95 -35.24 1.80
N TYR A 98 -21.04 -34.50 1.84
CA TYR A 98 -22.37 -35.04 1.52
C TYR A 98 -23.28 -33.96 0.92
N PRO A 99 -24.29 -34.34 0.12
CA PRO A 99 -25.28 -33.44 -0.42
C PRO A 99 -26.27 -33.01 0.68
N CYS A 100 -26.57 -31.71 0.72
CA CYS A 100 -27.54 -31.10 1.63
C CYS A 100 -28.58 -30.33 0.81
N TYR A 101 -29.85 -30.68 0.99
CA TYR A 101 -30.97 -30.09 0.27
C TYR A 101 -31.74 -29.04 1.09
N MET A 102 -31.25 -28.67 2.29
CA MET A 102 -31.83 -27.61 3.10
C MET A 102 -31.73 -26.28 2.35
N SER A 103 -32.87 -25.64 2.13
CA SER A 103 -32.91 -24.33 1.49
C SER A 103 -32.37 -23.21 2.41
N ALA A 104 -32.10 -22.04 1.85
CA ALA A 104 -31.69 -20.87 2.65
C ALA A 104 -32.78 -20.46 3.64
N GLU A 105 -34.05 -20.50 3.22
CA GLU A 105 -35.22 -20.17 4.02
C GLU A 105 -35.41 -21.17 5.19
N GLU A 106 -35.21 -22.48 4.92
CA GLU A 106 -35.27 -23.51 5.95
C GLU A 106 -34.14 -23.33 6.98
N LEU A 107 -32.94 -23.02 6.52
CA LEU A 107 -31.79 -22.77 7.38
C LEU A 107 -31.99 -21.51 8.24
N ASP A 108 -32.54 -20.45 7.69
CA ASP A 108 -32.82 -19.22 8.43
C ASP A 108 -33.94 -19.44 9.45
N ALA A 109 -34.99 -20.17 9.10
CA ALA A 109 -36.04 -20.57 10.04
C ALA A 109 -35.50 -21.47 11.17
N LEU A 110 -34.58 -22.38 10.88
CA LEU A 110 -33.88 -23.17 11.88
C LEU A 110 -33.08 -22.28 12.84
N ARG A 111 -32.29 -21.37 12.31
CA ARG A 111 -31.49 -20.43 13.10
C ARG A 111 -32.34 -19.53 13.98
N ASP A 112 -33.49 -19.07 13.50
CA ASP A 112 -34.41 -18.26 14.28
C ASP A 112 -35.01 -19.05 15.44
N ARG A 113 -35.39 -20.33 15.22
CA ARG A 113 -35.87 -21.21 16.31
C ARG A 113 -34.76 -21.44 17.35
N GLN A 114 -33.53 -21.66 16.94
CA GLN A 114 -32.38 -21.83 17.83
C GLN A 114 -32.12 -20.56 18.66
N ARG A 115 -32.18 -19.37 18.04
CA ARG A 115 -32.06 -18.08 18.76
C ARG A 115 -33.17 -17.92 19.79
N ALA A 116 -34.40 -18.25 19.42
CA ALA A 116 -35.57 -18.16 20.33
C ALA A 116 -35.43 -19.14 21.52
N ALA A 117 -34.79 -20.28 21.32
CA ALA A 117 -34.47 -21.27 22.35
C ALA A 117 -33.20 -20.94 23.17
N GLY A 118 -32.48 -19.86 22.85
CA GLY A 118 -31.22 -19.51 23.50
C GLY A 118 -30.04 -20.39 23.06
N GLU A 119 -30.19 -21.10 21.97
CA GLU A 119 -29.16 -21.96 21.38
C GLU A 119 -28.31 -21.18 20.36
N LYS A 120 -27.09 -21.66 20.11
CA LYS A 120 -26.22 -21.07 19.09
C LYS A 120 -26.76 -21.40 17.69
N PRO A 121 -27.08 -20.39 16.85
CA PRO A 121 -27.58 -20.61 15.50
C PRO A 121 -26.55 -21.32 14.62
N ARG A 122 -26.89 -22.47 14.09
CA ARG A 122 -26.05 -23.26 13.19
C ARG A 122 -26.87 -24.28 12.39
N TYR A 123 -26.27 -24.86 11.36
CA TYR A 123 -26.84 -26.03 10.70
C TYR A 123 -26.83 -27.22 11.66
N ASP A 124 -27.94 -27.94 11.72
CA ASP A 124 -28.20 -29.03 12.71
C ASP A 124 -27.80 -30.42 12.25
N GLY A 125 -27.28 -30.55 11.04
CA GLY A 125 -26.90 -31.87 10.49
C GLY A 125 -28.06 -32.65 9.94
N THR A 126 -29.22 -32.07 9.64
CA THR A 126 -30.41 -32.79 9.12
C THR A 126 -30.07 -33.75 7.99
N TRP A 127 -29.26 -33.31 7.02
CA TRP A 127 -28.84 -34.09 5.85
C TRP A 127 -27.52 -34.87 6.03
N ARG A 128 -26.91 -34.78 7.21
CA ARG A 128 -25.66 -35.48 7.51
C ARG A 128 -25.92 -36.97 7.65
N PRO A 129 -25.24 -37.83 6.83
CA PRO A 129 -25.32 -39.27 6.98
C PRO A 129 -24.68 -39.75 8.28
N GLU A 130 -25.43 -40.54 9.05
CA GLU A 130 -24.95 -41.13 10.31
C GLU A 130 -25.47 -42.59 10.42
N PRO A 131 -24.77 -43.47 11.12
CA PRO A 131 -25.22 -44.85 11.31
C PRO A 131 -26.64 -44.90 11.96
N GLY A 132 -27.55 -45.58 11.33
CA GLY A 132 -28.92 -45.72 11.82
C GLY A 132 -29.86 -44.53 11.60
N LYS A 133 -29.38 -43.45 11.01
CA LYS A 133 -30.19 -42.28 10.69
C LYS A 133 -30.87 -42.44 9.33
N VAL A 134 -32.17 -42.22 9.31
CA VAL A 134 -32.95 -42.13 8.08
C VAL A 134 -32.90 -40.67 7.60
N LEU A 135 -32.31 -40.47 6.43
CA LEU A 135 -32.26 -39.13 5.82
C LEU A 135 -33.62 -38.77 5.21
N PRO A 136 -33.95 -37.47 5.14
CA PRO A 136 -35.12 -37.03 4.38
C PRO A 136 -35.02 -37.43 2.90
N GLU A 137 -36.17 -37.53 2.24
CA GLU A 137 -36.18 -37.71 0.78
C GLU A 137 -35.74 -36.44 0.08
N PRO A 138 -34.81 -36.51 -0.89
CA PRO A 138 -34.41 -35.35 -1.66
C PRO A 138 -35.61 -34.74 -2.41
N PRO A 139 -35.83 -33.40 -2.27
CA PRO A 139 -36.93 -32.75 -2.98
C PRO A 139 -36.71 -32.82 -4.51
N ALA A 140 -37.77 -33.14 -5.23
CA ALA A 140 -37.71 -33.25 -6.69
C ALA A 140 -37.25 -31.93 -7.35
N GLY A 141 -36.27 -32.06 -8.26
CA GLY A 141 -35.76 -30.89 -9.02
C GLY A 141 -34.86 -29.92 -8.27
N VAL A 142 -34.58 -30.18 -6.99
CA VAL A 142 -33.67 -29.35 -6.17
C VAL A 142 -32.24 -29.87 -6.27
N LYS A 143 -31.30 -28.99 -6.62
CA LYS A 143 -29.88 -29.30 -6.58
C LYS A 143 -29.33 -29.05 -5.18
N PRO A 144 -28.55 -29.97 -4.60
CA PRO A 144 -28.00 -29.78 -3.26
C PRO A 144 -26.80 -28.85 -3.25
N VAL A 145 -26.52 -28.23 -2.10
CA VAL A 145 -25.17 -27.78 -1.74
C VAL A 145 -24.36 -28.99 -1.27
N LEU A 146 -23.03 -28.91 -1.35
CA LEU A 146 -22.17 -29.89 -0.73
C LEU A 146 -21.67 -29.37 0.60
N ARG A 147 -21.78 -30.19 1.66
CA ARG A 147 -21.25 -29.84 2.98
C ARG A 147 -20.09 -30.76 3.35
N PHE A 148 -19.08 -30.15 3.95
CA PHE A 148 -17.98 -30.87 4.58
C PHE A 148 -18.50 -31.58 5.84
N ARG A 149 -18.17 -32.86 5.99
CA ARG A 149 -18.50 -33.64 7.20
C ARG A 149 -17.50 -33.32 8.29
N ASN A 150 -17.75 -32.24 9.04
CA ASN A 150 -16.86 -31.79 10.12
C ASN A 150 -16.80 -32.80 11.26
N PRO A 151 -15.67 -33.01 11.94
CA PRO A 151 -15.65 -33.78 13.19
C PRO A 151 -16.62 -33.19 14.22
N LEU A 152 -17.40 -34.04 14.90
CA LEU A 152 -18.40 -33.59 15.90
C LEU A 152 -17.79 -33.35 17.28
N THR A 153 -16.67 -34.02 17.58
CA THR A 153 -15.99 -33.95 18.90
C THR A 153 -14.52 -33.59 18.75
N GLY A 154 -13.88 -33.32 19.86
CA GLY A 154 -12.49 -32.95 19.87
C GLY A 154 -12.27 -31.44 19.63
N THR A 155 -11.01 -31.06 19.53
CA THR A 155 -10.62 -29.66 19.46
C THR A 155 -9.63 -29.43 18.34
N VAL A 156 -9.84 -28.37 17.56
CA VAL A 156 -8.83 -27.86 16.60
C VAL A 156 -7.88 -26.94 17.35
N VAL A 157 -6.61 -27.27 17.31
CA VAL A 157 -5.56 -26.51 17.98
C VAL A 157 -4.49 -26.16 16.98
N TRP A 158 -4.04 -24.90 17.02
CA TRP A 158 -2.84 -24.46 16.31
C TRP A 158 -2.10 -23.39 17.11
N ASP A 159 -0.79 -23.33 16.93
CA ASP A 159 0.06 -22.30 17.49
C ASP A 159 0.22 -21.19 16.43
N ASP A 160 -0.51 -20.09 16.61
CA ASP A 160 -0.44 -18.94 15.73
C ASP A 160 0.78 -18.08 16.08
N ALA A 161 1.61 -17.75 15.11
CA ALA A 161 2.84 -17.00 15.34
C ALA A 161 2.60 -15.59 15.94
N VAL A 162 1.39 -15.04 15.79
CA VAL A 162 1.00 -13.71 16.32
C VAL A 162 0.08 -13.84 17.52
N LYS A 163 -0.99 -14.63 17.38
CA LYS A 163 -2.05 -14.76 18.39
C LYS A 163 -1.69 -15.75 19.51
N GLY A 164 -0.65 -16.55 19.33
CA GLY A 164 -0.29 -17.65 20.25
C GLY A 164 -1.18 -18.88 20.05
N ARG A 165 -1.29 -19.70 21.05
CA ARG A 165 -2.09 -20.93 21.01
C ARG A 165 -3.58 -20.62 20.92
N VAL A 166 -4.23 -21.13 19.87
CA VAL A 166 -5.68 -21.01 19.62
C VAL A 166 -6.31 -22.40 19.67
N GLU A 167 -7.41 -22.52 20.39
CA GLU A 167 -8.16 -23.77 20.56
C GLU A 167 -9.64 -23.51 20.28
N ILE A 168 -10.22 -24.29 19.36
CA ILE A 168 -11.65 -24.21 19.02
C ILE A 168 -12.25 -25.62 19.08
N SER A 169 -13.28 -25.82 19.89
CA SER A 169 -14.00 -27.08 19.93
C SER A 169 -14.69 -27.36 18.61
N ASN A 170 -14.64 -28.60 18.12
CA ASN A 170 -15.42 -28.99 16.93
C ASN A 170 -16.93 -28.86 17.13
N GLU A 171 -17.41 -28.88 18.38
CA GLU A 171 -18.82 -28.61 18.72
C GLU A 171 -19.24 -27.17 18.40
N GLU A 172 -18.29 -26.24 18.31
CA GLU A 172 -18.51 -24.86 17.89
C GLU A 172 -18.65 -24.70 16.37
N LEU A 173 -18.22 -25.68 15.61
CA LEU A 173 -18.19 -25.69 14.15
C LEU A 173 -19.35 -26.51 13.60
N ASP A 174 -20.02 -25.97 12.58
CA ASP A 174 -21.00 -26.73 11.80
C ASP A 174 -20.41 -27.32 10.53
N ASP A 175 -21.16 -28.18 9.87
CA ASP A 175 -20.78 -28.74 8.57
C ASP A 175 -20.84 -27.64 7.51
N LEU A 176 -19.65 -27.12 7.17
CA LEU A 176 -19.51 -26.02 6.25
C LEU A 176 -19.96 -26.38 4.84
N VAL A 177 -20.70 -25.50 4.17
CA VAL A 177 -20.90 -25.62 2.72
C VAL A 177 -19.57 -25.42 2.02
N ILE A 178 -19.19 -26.35 1.14
CA ILE A 178 -17.95 -26.34 0.36
C ILE A 178 -18.18 -26.16 -1.14
N ALA A 179 -19.40 -26.42 -1.62
CA ALA A 179 -19.81 -26.13 -2.99
C ALA A 179 -21.29 -25.72 -3.06
N ARG A 180 -21.59 -24.83 -3.99
CA ARG A 180 -22.94 -24.35 -4.29
C ARG A 180 -23.71 -25.39 -5.14
N PRO A 181 -25.04 -25.21 -5.31
CA PRO A 181 -25.85 -26.13 -6.13
C PRO A 181 -25.44 -26.22 -7.60
N ASP A 182 -24.79 -25.20 -8.15
CA ASP A 182 -24.22 -25.18 -9.50
C ASP A 182 -22.86 -25.88 -9.61
N GLY A 183 -22.32 -26.39 -8.49
CA GLY A 183 -21.02 -27.03 -8.39
C GLY A 183 -19.85 -26.04 -8.19
N THR A 184 -20.13 -24.75 -8.06
CA THR A 184 -19.10 -23.75 -7.78
C THR A 184 -18.56 -23.94 -6.36
N PRO A 185 -17.26 -24.16 -6.16
CA PRO A 185 -16.67 -24.28 -4.84
C PRO A 185 -16.65 -22.95 -4.12
N ILE A 186 -16.60 -22.96 -2.79
CA ILE A 186 -16.54 -21.76 -1.98
C ILE A 186 -15.14 -21.53 -1.39
N TYR A 187 -14.93 -20.32 -0.92
CA TYR A 187 -13.64 -19.76 -0.45
C TYR A 187 -12.82 -20.72 0.42
N ASN A 188 -13.37 -21.20 1.56
CA ASN A 188 -12.60 -22.02 2.49
C ASN A 188 -12.11 -23.33 1.89
N PHE A 189 -12.87 -23.93 0.99
CA PHE A 189 -12.50 -25.13 0.27
C PHE A 189 -11.40 -24.85 -0.77
N CYS A 190 -11.58 -23.82 -1.61
CA CYS A 190 -10.59 -23.46 -2.63
C CYS A 190 -9.23 -23.16 -2.01
N VAL A 191 -9.21 -22.37 -0.93
CA VAL A 191 -7.96 -22.02 -0.22
C VAL A 191 -7.21 -23.25 0.28
N VAL A 192 -7.92 -24.24 0.85
CA VAL A 192 -7.30 -25.47 1.34
C VAL A 192 -6.70 -26.28 0.20
N VAL A 193 -7.45 -26.50 -0.89
CA VAL A 193 -6.97 -27.24 -2.06
C VAL A 193 -5.73 -26.57 -2.65
N ASP A 194 -5.79 -25.26 -2.79
CA ASP A 194 -4.68 -24.49 -3.37
C ASP A 194 -3.44 -24.47 -2.47
N ASP A 195 -3.61 -24.23 -1.18
CA ASP A 195 -2.49 -24.23 -0.22
C ASP A 195 -1.82 -25.61 -0.13
N MET A 196 -2.60 -26.70 -0.28
CA MET A 196 -2.06 -28.08 -0.40
C MET A 196 -1.29 -28.28 -1.70
N ASP A 197 -1.91 -28.01 -2.84
CA ASP A 197 -1.32 -28.24 -4.16
C ASP A 197 -0.05 -27.40 -4.38
N MET A 198 -0.04 -26.17 -3.84
CA MET A 198 1.09 -25.25 -3.91
C MET A 198 2.12 -25.49 -2.81
N ASN A 199 1.92 -26.48 -1.95
CA ASN A 199 2.80 -26.81 -0.83
C ASN A 199 3.12 -25.61 0.09
N ILE A 200 2.14 -24.78 0.37
CA ILE A 200 2.30 -23.61 1.23
C ILE A 200 2.68 -24.06 2.65
N THR A 201 3.78 -23.51 3.16
CA THR A 201 4.30 -23.83 4.49
C THR A 201 3.94 -22.82 5.54
N HIS A 202 3.72 -21.55 5.14
CA HIS A 202 3.37 -20.45 6.03
C HIS A 202 2.23 -19.64 5.42
N VAL A 203 1.18 -19.44 6.22
CA VAL A 203 0.01 -18.62 5.88
C VAL A 203 0.04 -17.36 6.75
N ILE A 204 0.57 -16.27 6.19
CA ILE A 204 0.63 -14.96 6.83
C ILE A 204 -0.47 -14.11 6.20
N ARG A 205 -1.49 -13.72 6.99
CA ARG A 205 -2.71 -13.06 6.48
C ARG A 205 -3.39 -12.21 7.54
N GLY A 206 -4.40 -11.43 7.16
CA GLY A 206 -5.20 -10.65 8.11
C GLY A 206 -5.94 -11.50 9.13
N ASP A 207 -6.13 -10.98 10.34
CA ASP A 207 -6.77 -11.69 11.45
C ASP A 207 -8.30 -11.81 11.32
N ASP A 208 -8.90 -11.16 10.34
CA ASP A 208 -10.28 -11.41 9.91
C ASP A 208 -10.51 -12.84 9.39
N HIS A 209 -9.44 -13.57 9.08
CA HIS A 209 -9.46 -14.99 8.70
C HIS A 209 -9.28 -15.98 9.85
N VAL A 210 -9.09 -15.53 11.10
CA VAL A 210 -8.90 -16.44 12.25
C VAL A 210 -10.05 -17.42 12.40
N ASN A 211 -11.30 -16.97 12.22
CA ASN A 211 -12.49 -17.82 12.31
C ASN A 211 -12.62 -18.84 11.16
N ASN A 212 -11.92 -18.63 10.05
CA ASN A 212 -11.87 -19.59 8.94
C ASN A 212 -10.86 -20.71 9.21
N THR A 213 -9.82 -20.43 9.99
CA THR A 213 -8.66 -21.29 10.20
C THR A 213 -9.04 -22.68 10.74
N PRO A 214 -9.88 -22.87 11.78
CA PRO A 214 -10.22 -24.19 12.27
C PRO A 214 -10.99 -25.02 11.23
N ARG A 215 -11.84 -24.37 10.42
CA ARG A 215 -12.56 -25.03 9.32
C ARG A 215 -11.59 -25.49 8.24
N GLN A 216 -10.67 -24.64 7.85
CA GLN A 216 -9.62 -24.95 6.87
C GLN A 216 -8.71 -26.08 7.35
N ILE A 217 -8.30 -26.08 8.62
CA ILE A 217 -7.50 -27.15 9.21
C ILE A 217 -8.23 -28.49 9.17
N ASN A 218 -9.53 -28.51 9.49
CA ASN A 218 -10.31 -29.76 9.45
C ASN A 218 -10.45 -30.32 8.03
N ILE A 219 -10.72 -29.46 7.04
CA ILE A 219 -10.78 -29.87 5.63
C ILE A 219 -9.41 -30.40 5.18
N LEU A 220 -8.34 -29.68 5.51
CA LEU A 220 -6.97 -30.04 5.16
C LEU A 220 -6.59 -31.42 5.70
N ARG A 221 -6.86 -31.67 6.99
CA ARG A 221 -6.60 -32.95 7.65
C ARG A 221 -7.43 -34.09 7.04
N ALA A 222 -8.69 -33.83 6.72
CA ALA A 222 -9.55 -34.79 6.04
C ALA A 222 -9.00 -35.20 4.68
N LEU A 223 -8.33 -34.29 3.98
CA LEU A 223 -7.65 -34.56 2.71
C LEU A 223 -6.23 -35.13 2.89
N GLY A 224 -5.80 -35.42 4.12
CA GLY A 224 -4.49 -36.01 4.42
C GLY A 224 -3.33 -35.00 4.43
N GLY A 225 -3.64 -33.71 4.44
CA GLY A 225 -2.63 -32.62 4.50
C GLY A 225 -2.23 -32.25 5.92
N GLU A 226 -1.05 -31.64 6.04
CA GLU A 226 -0.54 -31.08 7.29
C GLU A 226 -0.76 -29.57 7.33
N PRO A 227 -1.28 -29.00 8.44
CA PRO A 227 -1.48 -27.55 8.55
C PRO A 227 -0.17 -26.77 8.39
N PRO A 228 -0.19 -25.67 7.65
CA PRO A 228 0.93 -24.74 7.61
C PRO A 228 1.10 -24.01 8.95
N VAL A 229 2.19 -23.28 9.10
CA VAL A 229 2.33 -22.30 10.16
C VAL A 229 1.43 -21.11 9.84
N TYR A 230 0.56 -20.73 10.78
CA TYR A 230 -0.31 -19.56 10.64
C TYR A 230 0.25 -18.35 11.37
N ALA A 231 0.11 -17.18 10.77
CA ALA A 231 0.39 -15.88 11.37
C ALA A 231 -0.75 -14.91 11.01
N HIS A 232 -1.63 -14.64 11.95
CA HIS A 232 -2.77 -13.75 11.73
C HIS A 232 -2.45 -12.32 12.17
N LEU A 233 -2.26 -11.45 11.20
CA LEU A 233 -1.86 -10.07 11.36
C LEU A 233 -3.03 -9.22 11.88
N PRO A 234 -2.84 -8.40 12.92
CA PRO A 234 -3.86 -7.48 13.38
C PRO A 234 -4.33 -6.52 12.29
N THR A 235 -5.58 -6.12 12.38
CA THR A 235 -6.18 -5.13 11.48
C THR A 235 -5.39 -3.82 11.47
N VAL A 236 -5.29 -3.18 10.31
CA VAL A 236 -4.82 -1.80 10.19
C VAL A 236 -5.99 -0.86 10.38
N LEU A 237 -5.83 0.11 11.28
CA LEU A 237 -6.80 1.16 11.54
C LEU A 237 -6.44 2.43 10.74
N ASN A 238 -7.45 3.22 10.37
CA ASN A 238 -7.26 4.56 9.83
C ASN A 238 -6.85 5.55 10.94
N GLU A 239 -6.66 6.83 10.60
CA GLU A 239 -6.29 7.87 11.57
C GLU A 239 -7.34 8.08 12.65
N GLN A 240 -8.61 7.74 12.39
CA GLN A 240 -9.73 7.84 13.33
C GLN A 240 -9.85 6.60 14.23
N GLY A 241 -8.99 5.59 14.07
CA GLY A 241 -9.04 4.36 14.86
C GLY A 241 -10.07 3.34 14.37
N GLU A 242 -10.63 3.51 13.18
CA GLU A 242 -11.56 2.57 12.56
C GLU A 242 -10.83 1.60 11.63
N LYS A 243 -11.40 0.42 11.37
CA LYS A 243 -10.82 -0.54 10.41
C LYS A 243 -10.60 0.14 9.04
N MET A 244 -9.36 0.14 8.56
CA MET A 244 -9.04 0.68 7.24
C MET A 244 -9.81 -0.09 6.16
N SER A 245 -10.66 0.61 5.45
CA SER A 245 -11.49 0.05 4.39
C SER A 245 -11.87 1.12 3.37
N LYS A 246 -12.30 0.70 2.18
CA LYS A 246 -12.80 1.61 1.14
C LYS A 246 -13.94 2.51 1.62
N ARG A 247 -14.80 1.99 2.52
CA ARG A 247 -15.94 2.74 3.08
C ARG A 247 -15.50 3.84 4.05
N HIS A 248 -14.29 3.73 4.62
CA HIS A 248 -13.71 4.67 5.58
C HIS A 248 -12.53 5.44 4.98
N GLY A 249 -12.59 5.75 3.67
CA GLY A 249 -11.66 6.65 3.02
C GLY A 249 -10.25 6.09 2.74
N ALA A 250 -10.06 4.77 2.80
CA ALA A 250 -8.78 4.18 2.44
C ALA A 250 -8.44 4.47 0.97
N MET A 251 -7.26 5.03 0.74
CA MET A 251 -6.75 5.30 -0.59
C MET A 251 -6.20 4.03 -1.25
N SER A 252 -6.26 3.98 -2.58
CA SER A 252 -5.53 2.99 -3.36
C SER A 252 -4.02 3.14 -3.12
N VAL A 253 -3.29 2.03 -3.13
CA VAL A 253 -1.81 2.05 -3.08
C VAL A 253 -1.23 2.94 -4.19
N MET A 254 -1.82 2.91 -5.40
CA MET A 254 -1.36 3.72 -6.52
C MET A 254 -1.60 5.22 -6.32
N ALA A 255 -2.58 5.61 -5.51
CA ALA A 255 -2.80 7.03 -5.16
C ALA A 255 -1.62 7.63 -4.38
N TYR A 256 -0.86 6.83 -3.64
CA TYR A 256 0.38 7.29 -3.00
C TYR A 256 1.48 7.57 -4.03
N ARG A 257 1.65 6.72 -5.06
CA ARG A 257 2.55 7.01 -6.18
C ARG A 257 2.14 8.32 -6.87
N ASP A 258 0.88 8.47 -7.16
CA ASP A 258 0.33 9.64 -7.88
C ASP A 258 0.35 10.92 -7.02
N ALA A 259 0.47 10.78 -5.70
CA ALA A 259 0.76 11.88 -4.77
C ALA A 259 2.26 12.17 -4.61
N GLY A 260 3.14 11.39 -5.23
CA GLY A 260 4.59 11.60 -5.22
C GLY A 260 5.33 10.94 -4.06
N PHE A 261 4.77 9.89 -3.46
CA PHE A 261 5.50 9.06 -2.50
C PHE A 261 6.46 8.10 -3.20
N LEU A 262 7.62 7.88 -2.58
CA LEU A 262 8.60 6.91 -3.06
C LEU A 262 8.25 5.49 -2.57
N PRO A 263 8.43 4.46 -3.38
CA PRO A 263 8.08 3.09 -3.02
C PRO A 263 8.87 2.60 -1.79
N GLU A 264 10.15 2.96 -1.65
CA GLU A 264 10.95 2.61 -0.48
C GLU A 264 10.43 3.23 0.83
N ALA A 265 9.90 4.43 0.79
CA ALA A 265 9.28 5.07 1.94
C ALA A 265 8.00 4.33 2.36
N VAL A 266 7.17 3.96 1.37
CA VAL A 266 5.93 3.20 1.62
C VAL A 266 6.25 1.80 2.15
N VAL A 267 7.24 1.11 1.60
CA VAL A 267 7.68 -0.22 2.09
C VAL A 267 8.19 -0.13 3.52
N ASN A 268 9.05 0.83 3.84
CA ASN A 268 9.56 1.02 5.21
C ASN A 268 8.41 1.34 6.19
N TYR A 269 7.49 2.21 5.79
CA TYR A 269 6.33 2.54 6.59
C TYR A 269 5.44 1.31 6.85
N LEU A 270 5.11 0.54 5.81
CA LEU A 270 4.30 -0.67 5.92
C LEU A 270 4.98 -1.75 6.76
N ALA A 271 6.30 -1.89 6.66
CA ALA A 271 7.06 -2.81 7.49
C ALA A 271 6.89 -2.48 8.98
N ARG A 272 6.92 -1.20 9.35
CA ARG A 272 6.70 -0.73 10.73
C ARG A 272 5.24 -0.78 11.18
N LEU A 273 4.32 -0.95 10.26
CA LEU A 273 2.88 -1.00 10.57
C LEU A 273 2.45 -2.39 11.08
N GLY A 274 3.04 -2.82 12.19
CA GLY A 274 2.77 -4.08 12.87
C GLY A 274 3.98 -5.02 13.01
N TRP A 275 5.20 -4.55 12.69
CA TRP A 275 6.45 -5.24 12.96
C TRP A 275 7.51 -4.23 13.39
N SER A 276 8.51 -4.68 14.14
CA SER A 276 9.62 -3.83 14.58
C SER A 276 10.92 -4.62 14.73
N HIS A 277 12.03 -3.92 14.55
CA HIS A 277 13.38 -4.42 14.85
C HIS A 277 14.07 -3.44 15.78
N GLY A 278 14.01 -3.69 17.10
CA GLY A 278 14.48 -2.74 18.09
C GLY A 278 13.86 -1.34 17.89
N ASP A 279 14.71 -0.31 17.95
CA ASP A 279 14.31 1.09 17.76
C ASP A 279 14.51 1.59 16.33
N ALA A 280 14.83 0.70 15.38
CA ALA A 280 15.05 1.08 13.99
C ALA A 280 13.77 1.62 13.35
N GLU A 281 13.79 2.89 12.94
CA GLU A 281 12.69 3.57 12.26
C GLU A 281 12.88 3.58 10.74
N ILE A 282 14.13 3.70 10.30
CA ILE A 282 14.52 3.82 8.90
C ILE A 282 15.47 2.67 8.57
N PHE A 283 15.15 1.94 7.52
CA PHE A 283 15.94 0.81 7.04
C PHE A 283 15.68 0.54 5.56
N SER A 284 16.69 0.02 4.88
CA SER A 284 16.54 -0.38 3.49
C SER A 284 15.65 -1.63 3.35
N ARG A 285 15.25 -1.92 2.13
CA ARG A 285 14.52 -3.15 1.79
C ARG A 285 15.33 -4.40 2.14
N GLU A 286 16.62 -4.37 1.86
CA GLU A 286 17.55 -5.46 2.15
C GLU A 286 17.68 -5.70 3.65
N GLN A 287 17.81 -4.63 4.44
CA GLN A 287 17.81 -4.70 5.90
C GLN A 287 16.47 -5.23 6.43
N PHE A 288 15.35 -4.79 5.84
CA PHE A 288 14.04 -5.32 6.21
C PHE A 288 13.95 -6.82 5.97
N VAL A 289 14.37 -7.31 4.81
CA VAL A 289 14.38 -8.75 4.50
C VAL A 289 15.31 -9.52 5.45
N GLU A 290 16.51 -8.97 5.73
CA GLU A 290 17.46 -9.58 6.64
C GLU A 290 16.92 -9.71 8.07
N TRP A 291 16.25 -8.68 8.56
CA TRP A 291 15.80 -8.60 9.96
C TRP A 291 14.42 -9.24 10.18
N PHE A 292 13.58 -9.29 9.16
CA PHE A 292 12.18 -9.71 9.29
C PHE A 292 12.06 -11.11 9.89
N ASP A 293 11.21 -11.27 10.88
CA ASP A 293 10.79 -12.54 11.45
C ASP A 293 9.33 -12.49 11.92
N LEU A 294 8.77 -13.63 12.27
CA LEU A 294 7.39 -13.74 12.74
C LEU A 294 7.26 -13.45 14.25
N GLU A 295 8.35 -13.50 15.00
CA GLU A 295 8.36 -13.35 16.45
C GLU A 295 8.14 -11.89 16.88
N HIS A 296 8.59 -10.94 16.05
CA HIS A 296 8.47 -9.51 16.29
C HIS A 296 7.22 -8.89 15.64
N LEU A 297 6.29 -9.72 15.15
CA LEU A 297 4.98 -9.24 14.70
C LEU A 297 4.14 -8.77 15.88
N GLY A 298 3.62 -7.56 15.78
CA GLY A 298 2.76 -6.95 16.80
C GLY A 298 1.42 -7.68 16.94
N LYS A 299 0.91 -7.78 18.17
CA LYS A 299 -0.36 -8.44 18.50
C LYS A 299 -1.56 -7.50 18.47
N SER A 300 -1.32 -6.20 18.54
CA SER A 300 -2.35 -5.15 18.56
C SER A 300 -2.55 -4.53 17.19
N PRO A 301 -3.75 -4.00 16.87
CA PRO A 301 -3.98 -3.23 15.67
C PRO A 301 -2.99 -2.07 15.53
N ALA A 302 -2.49 -1.86 14.32
CA ALA A 302 -1.63 -0.74 13.99
C ALA A 302 -2.46 0.38 13.38
N GLN A 303 -2.25 1.61 13.85
CA GLN A 303 -2.97 2.77 13.34
C GLN A 303 -2.15 3.47 12.26
N TYR A 304 -2.79 3.80 11.15
CA TYR A 304 -2.20 4.59 10.08
C TYR A 304 -1.97 6.03 10.56
N ASP A 305 -0.80 6.57 10.26
CA ASP A 305 -0.38 7.93 10.54
C ASP A 305 0.24 8.54 9.29
N HIS A 306 -0.50 9.45 8.65
CA HIS A 306 -0.07 10.13 7.43
C HIS A 306 1.16 11.01 7.66
N SER A 307 1.25 11.66 8.82
CA SER A 307 2.40 12.52 9.15
C SER A 307 3.69 11.71 9.25
N LYS A 308 3.62 10.52 9.82
CA LYS A 308 4.75 9.59 9.90
C LYS A 308 5.20 9.10 8.52
N LEU A 309 4.25 8.76 7.64
CA LEU A 309 4.55 8.36 6.27
C LEU A 309 5.19 9.52 5.49
N SER A 310 4.65 10.74 5.63
CA SER A 310 5.19 11.94 5.00
C SER A 310 6.62 12.26 5.48
N TRP A 311 6.87 12.12 6.77
CA TRP A 311 8.21 12.28 7.35
C TRP A 311 9.20 11.27 6.77
N LEU A 312 8.82 10.00 6.67
CA LEU A 312 9.65 8.97 6.04
C LEU A 312 9.92 9.29 4.57
N ASN A 313 8.89 9.72 3.84
CA ASN A 313 9.04 10.07 2.43
C ASN A 313 10.00 11.24 2.23
N ALA A 314 9.88 12.28 3.05
CA ALA A 314 10.82 13.42 3.04
C ALA A 314 12.26 12.98 3.29
N HIS A 315 12.48 12.05 4.22
CA HIS A 315 13.81 11.47 4.47
C HIS A 315 14.36 10.77 3.23
N TYR A 316 13.59 9.87 2.61
CA TYR A 316 14.03 9.15 1.41
C TYR A 316 14.23 10.06 0.20
N ILE A 317 13.40 11.10 0.04
CA ILE A 317 13.58 12.14 -0.99
C ILE A 317 14.92 12.84 -0.81
N LYS A 318 15.25 13.23 0.42
CA LYS A 318 16.49 13.95 0.73
C LYS A 318 17.73 13.12 0.38
N GLU A 319 17.69 11.82 0.64
CA GLU A 319 18.79 10.88 0.36
C GLU A 319 18.84 10.41 -1.12
N ALA A 320 17.75 10.57 -1.86
CA ALA A 320 17.64 10.08 -3.22
C ALA A 320 18.52 10.86 -4.21
N ASP A 321 18.97 10.17 -5.25
CA ASP A 321 19.70 10.75 -6.36
C ASP A 321 18.84 11.79 -7.13
N ASN A 322 19.43 12.93 -7.46
CA ASN A 322 18.73 14.03 -8.11
C ASN A 322 18.22 13.68 -9.51
N ALA A 323 18.99 12.91 -10.30
CA ALA A 323 18.58 12.49 -11.64
C ALA A 323 17.39 11.53 -11.57
N ARG A 324 17.38 10.62 -10.61
CA ARG A 324 16.22 9.75 -10.34
C ARG A 324 14.98 10.57 -9.96
N LEU A 325 15.13 11.53 -9.03
CA LEU A 325 14.02 12.40 -8.64
C LEU A 325 13.53 13.27 -9.81
N ALA A 326 14.42 13.74 -10.67
CA ALA A 326 14.05 14.47 -11.88
C ALA A 326 13.19 13.63 -12.82
N ALA A 327 13.56 12.36 -13.04
CA ALA A 327 12.76 11.42 -13.83
C ALA A 327 11.37 11.18 -13.22
N LEU A 328 11.30 11.04 -11.88
CA LEU A 328 10.03 10.86 -11.16
C LEU A 328 9.17 12.14 -11.14
N ALA A 329 9.79 13.33 -11.15
CA ALA A 329 9.10 14.61 -11.17
C ALA A 329 8.53 14.97 -12.56
N LYS A 330 9.08 14.38 -13.63
CA LYS A 330 8.71 14.69 -15.01
C LYS A 330 7.19 14.61 -15.29
N PRO A 331 6.47 13.54 -14.93
CA PRO A 331 5.02 13.47 -15.14
C PRO A 331 4.24 14.60 -14.42
N PHE A 332 4.71 15.04 -13.26
CA PHE A 332 4.10 16.14 -12.53
C PHE A 332 4.38 17.49 -13.20
N LEU A 333 5.58 17.68 -13.74
CA LEU A 333 5.92 18.88 -14.53
C LEU A 333 5.11 18.94 -15.82
N ASP A 334 4.95 17.82 -16.53
CA ASP A 334 4.11 17.73 -17.73
C ASP A 334 2.66 18.11 -17.42
N ALA A 335 2.12 17.64 -16.29
CA ALA A 335 0.78 18.00 -15.84
C ALA A 335 0.63 19.50 -15.53
N LEU A 336 1.72 20.18 -15.16
CA LEU A 336 1.78 21.64 -15.01
C LEU A 336 2.01 22.36 -16.33
N GLY A 337 2.12 21.63 -17.46
CA GLY A 337 2.39 22.19 -18.79
C GLY A 337 3.85 22.62 -18.99
N ILE A 338 4.78 22.00 -18.25
CA ILE A 338 6.23 22.20 -18.39
C ILE A 338 6.79 20.97 -19.09
N ASP A 339 6.92 21.07 -20.39
CA ASP A 339 7.41 20.00 -21.27
C ASP A 339 8.94 19.99 -21.39
N ASP A 340 9.46 19.04 -22.17
CA ASP A 340 10.89 18.91 -22.40
C ASP A 340 11.51 20.15 -23.05
N ALA A 341 10.75 20.86 -23.90
CA ALA A 341 11.24 22.06 -24.54
C ALA A 341 11.42 23.22 -23.54
N ALA A 342 10.47 23.37 -22.61
CA ALA A 342 10.58 24.34 -21.51
C ALA A 342 11.77 23.99 -20.58
N ILE A 343 11.95 22.73 -20.25
CA ILE A 343 13.06 22.28 -19.41
C ILE A 343 14.40 22.52 -20.11
N ALA A 344 14.50 22.24 -21.41
CA ALA A 344 15.75 22.43 -22.18
C ALA A 344 16.21 23.90 -22.28
N THR A 345 15.29 24.85 -22.12
CA THR A 345 15.59 26.30 -22.17
C THR A 345 15.85 26.91 -20.79
N GLY A 346 15.59 26.18 -19.72
CA GLY A 346 15.80 26.60 -18.35
C GLY A 346 17.07 26.02 -17.70
N PRO A 347 17.21 26.15 -16.37
CA PRO A 347 18.31 25.51 -15.65
C PRO A 347 18.20 23.98 -15.69
N ALA A 348 19.32 23.30 -15.50
CA ALA A 348 19.36 21.84 -15.46
C ALA A 348 18.42 21.30 -14.38
N LEU A 349 17.53 20.38 -14.76
CA LEU A 349 16.47 19.90 -13.88
C LEU A 349 17.02 19.22 -12.61
N ASP A 350 18.08 18.43 -12.71
CA ASP A 350 18.73 17.79 -11.58
C ASP A 350 19.28 18.80 -10.55
N ALA A 351 19.79 19.94 -11.00
CA ALA A 351 20.25 21.04 -10.14
C ALA A 351 19.06 21.72 -9.42
N VAL A 352 17.96 21.94 -10.14
CA VAL A 352 16.71 22.48 -9.55
C VAL A 352 16.16 21.50 -8.52
N ILE A 353 16.09 20.22 -8.84
CA ILE A 353 15.64 19.15 -7.91
C ILE A 353 16.52 19.15 -6.65
N GLY A 354 17.84 19.25 -6.81
CA GLY A 354 18.79 19.30 -5.69
C GLY A 354 18.54 20.49 -4.74
N LEU A 355 18.09 21.62 -5.27
CA LEU A 355 17.70 22.77 -4.46
C LEU A 355 16.34 22.60 -3.77
N MET A 356 15.39 21.91 -4.41
CA MET A 356 14.02 21.82 -3.94
C MET A 356 13.78 20.66 -2.96
N LYS A 357 14.52 19.56 -3.08
CA LYS A 357 14.23 18.29 -2.37
C LYS A 357 14.30 18.39 -0.84
N ASP A 358 15.14 19.25 -0.29
CA ASP A 358 15.29 19.42 1.18
C ASP A 358 14.06 20.03 1.86
N ARG A 359 13.14 20.60 1.10
CA ARG A 359 11.95 21.31 1.57
C ARG A 359 10.63 20.63 1.19
N ALA A 360 10.72 19.53 0.48
CA ALA A 360 9.56 18.80 -0.03
C ALA A 360 9.32 17.50 0.74
N THR A 361 8.07 17.14 0.89
CA THR A 361 7.65 15.86 1.46
C THR A 361 7.27 14.86 0.39
N THR A 362 6.98 15.33 -0.83
CA THR A 362 6.64 14.48 -1.98
C THR A 362 7.35 14.94 -3.26
N VAL A 363 7.50 14.04 -4.22
CA VAL A 363 8.03 14.37 -5.56
C VAL A 363 7.12 15.36 -6.29
N LYS A 364 5.82 15.32 -6.02
CA LYS A 364 4.86 16.28 -6.57
C LYS A 364 5.15 17.70 -6.08
N GLU A 365 5.42 17.88 -4.77
CA GLU A 365 5.81 19.17 -4.21
C GLU A 365 7.14 19.69 -4.79
N ILE A 366 8.09 18.78 -5.08
CA ILE A 366 9.32 19.15 -5.79
C ILE A 366 9.00 19.74 -7.17
N ALA A 367 8.15 19.06 -7.95
CA ALA A 367 7.75 19.52 -9.28
C ALA A 367 7.02 20.87 -9.23
N GLU A 368 6.09 21.04 -8.30
CA GLU A 368 5.36 22.29 -8.08
C GLU A 368 6.32 23.44 -7.74
N GLY A 369 7.30 23.20 -6.86
CA GLY A 369 8.31 24.19 -6.51
C GLY A 369 9.33 24.47 -7.62
N ALA A 370 9.65 23.46 -8.44
CA ALA A 370 10.56 23.58 -9.57
C ALA A 370 9.94 24.37 -10.75
N ALA A 371 8.62 24.40 -10.85
CA ALA A 371 7.88 24.98 -11.96
C ALA A 371 8.28 26.44 -12.23
N MET A 372 8.55 27.23 -11.20
CA MET A 372 8.94 28.64 -11.32
C MET A 372 10.22 28.88 -12.12
N PHE A 373 11.12 27.89 -12.20
CA PHE A 373 12.36 28.02 -12.97
C PHE A 373 12.15 27.89 -14.48
N TYR A 374 11.06 27.27 -14.90
CA TYR A 374 10.72 27.03 -16.32
C TYR A 374 9.57 27.90 -16.81
N ARG A 375 8.68 28.26 -15.91
CA ARG A 375 7.58 29.20 -16.17
C ARG A 375 7.43 30.10 -14.94
N VAL A 376 8.02 31.30 -15.03
CA VAL A 376 7.92 32.27 -13.96
C VAL A 376 6.48 32.76 -13.87
N PRO A 377 5.82 32.64 -12.71
CA PRO A 377 4.49 33.17 -12.54
C PRO A 377 4.51 34.71 -12.55
N ALA A 378 3.42 35.32 -13.00
CA ALA A 378 3.25 36.76 -12.82
C ALA A 378 3.24 37.08 -11.32
N PRO A 379 4.04 38.02 -10.83
CA PRO A 379 4.05 38.37 -9.42
C PRO A 379 2.72 39.01 -9.01
N ASP A 380 2.28 38.74 -7.80
CA ASP A 380 1.09 39.35 -7.22
C ASP A 380 1.24 40.88 -7.13
N ALA A 381 0.24 41.63 -7.59
CA ALA A 381 0.29 43.07 -7.70
C ALA A 381 0.38 43.75 -6.31
N ASP A 382 -0.33 43.26 -5.31
CA ASP A 382 -0.30 43.80 -3.95
C ASP A 382 1.05 43.50 -3.30
N ALA A 383 1.62 42.32 -3.51
CA ALA A 383 2.95 41.98 -3.05
C ALA A 383 4.03 42.84 -3.71
N LEU A 384 3.91 43.13 -5.02
CA LEU A 384 4.80 44.08 -5.71
C LEU A 384 4.72 45.48 -5.08
N ALA A 385 3.52 46.02 -4.90
CA ALA A 385 3.32 47.32 -4.29
C ALA A 385 3.87 47.41 -2.85
N GLN A 386 3.73 46.31 -2.10
CA GLN A 386 4.24 46.22 -0.74
C GLN A 386 5.78 46.16 -0.65
N HIS A 387 6.42 45.45 -1.55
CA HIS A 387 7.84 45.10 -1.44
C HIS A 387 8.75 45.87 -2.41
N VAL A 388 8.27 46.30 -3.58
CA VAL A 388 9.04 47.06 -4.57
C VAL A 388 8.69 48.53 -4.45
N THR A 389 9.07 49.11 -3.32
CA THR A 389 8.80 50.52 -3.01
C THR A 389 9.87 51.45 -3.57
N ASP A 390 9.57 52.78 -3.69
CA ASP A 390 10.55 53.76 -4.12
C ASP A 390 11.80 53.80 -3.23
N ALA A 391 11.66 53.48 -1.95
CA ALA A 391 12.77 53.42 -1.00
C ALA A 391 13.75 52.28 -1.29
N VAL A 392 13.30 51.16 -1.90
CA VAL A 392 14.16 50.00 -2.19
C VAL A 392 14.74 50.03 -3.61
N ARG A 393 14.16 50.83 -4.52
CA ARG A 393 14.63 50.94 -5.92
C ARG A 393 16.12 51.27 -6.07
N PRO A 394 16.73 52.18 -5.30
CA PRO A 394 18.17 52.42 -5.38
C PRO A 394 19.01 51.21 -5.00
N ALA A 395 18.56 50.42 -4.00
CA ALA A 395 19.25 49.21 -3.59
C ALA A 395 19.13 48.11 -4.66
N LEU A 396 17.99 48.02 -5.35
CA LEU A 396 17.81 47.09 -6.46
C LEU A 396 18.71 47.45 -7.67
N ALA A 397 18.89 48.74 -7.97
CA ALA A 397 19.78 49.20 -9.02
C ALA A 397 21.25 48.86 -8.73
N ASP A 398 21.70 49.11 -7.50
CA ASP A 398 23.06 48.80 -7.07
C ASP A 398 23.29 47.29 -7.04
N LEU A 399 22.29 46.51 -6.59
CA LEU A 399 22.35 45.05 -6.63
C LEU A 399 22.48 44.54 -8.07
N ALA A 400 21.69 45.04 -9.00
CA ALA A 400 21.76 44.65 -10.41
C ALA A 400 23.15 44.92 -11.01
N ALA A 401 23.72 46.09 -10.72
CA ALA A 401 25.07 46.43 -11.15
C ALA A 401 26.14 45.53 -10.53
N ALA A 402 26.04 45.23 -9.24
CA ALA A 402 26.95 44.30 -8.54
C ALA A 402 26.86 42.88 -9.08
N LEU A 403 25.65 42.37 -9.33
CA LEU A 403 25.42 41.04 -9.88
C LEU A 403 25.91 40.90 -11.34
N LYS A 404 25.85 41.98 -12.11
CA LYS A 404 26.35 42.03 -13.48
C LYS A 404 27.87 41.86 -13.54
N ALA A 405 28.57 42.34 -12.55
CA ALA A 405 30.04 42.32 -12.45
C ALA A 405 30.59 41.12 -11.64
N ALA A 406 29.75 40.43 -10.86
CA ALA A 406 30.18 39.36 -9.96
C ALA A 406 30.50 38.07 -10.74
N ASP A 407 31.37 37.22 -10.18
CA ASP A 407 31.46 35.83 -10.57
C ASP A 407 30.12 35.17 -10.25
N TRP A 408 29.64 34.24 -11.14
CA TRP A 408 28.32 33.65 -10.97
C TRP A 408 28.38 32.37 -10.14
N THR A 409 28.78 32.56 -8.86
CA THR A 409 28.81 31.51 -7.83
C THR A 409 27.88 31.89 -6.68
N LYS A 410 27.45 30.93 -5.90
CA LYS A 410 26.58 31.18 -4.73
C LYS A 410 27.22 32.13 -3.75
N GLU A 411 28.54 31.97 -3.53
CA GLU A 411 29.33 32.79 -2.62
C GLU A 411 29.41 34.28 -3.09
N ALA A 412 29.67 34.47 -4.38
CA ALA A 412 29.77 35.83 -4.95
C ALA A 412 28.40 36.51 -5.01
N VAL A 413 27.32 35.79 -5.36
CA VAL A 413 25.96 36.31 -5.33
C VAL A 413 25.55 36.65 -3.90
N SER A 414 25.85 35.79 -2.93
CA SER A 414 25.61 36.07 -1.49
C SER A 414 26.38 37.31 -1.00
N ALA A 415 27.64 37.45 -1.44
CA ALA A 415 28.45 38.62 -1.11
C ALA A 415 27.87 39.91 -1.69
N ALA A 416 27.39 39.90 -2.95
CA ALA A 416 26.74 41.09 -3.56
C ALA A 416 25.48 41.47 -2.81
N LEU A 417 24.62 40.50 -2.43
CA LEU A 417 23.45 40.74 -1.60
C LEU A 417 23.82 41.42 -0.26
N LYS A 418 24.81 40.86 0.46
CA LYS A 418 25.25 41.39 1.76
C LYS A 418 25.85 42.80 1.64
N ALA A 419 26.64 43.05 0.60
CA ALA A 419 27.22 44.38 0.35
C ALA A 419 26.13 45.42 0.10
N THR A 420 25.14 45.11 -0.71
CA THR A 420 23.98 45.99 -0.98
C THR A 420 23.18 46.24 0.30
N LEU A 421 22.92 45.23 1.13
CA LEU A 421 22.27 45.42 2.43
C LEU A 421 23.04 46.38 3.33
N ALA A 422 24.36 46.26 3.40
CA ALA A 422 25.20 47.10 4.22
C ALA A 422 25.20 48.58 3.72
N THR A 423 25.33 48.77 2.42
CA THR A 423 25.32 50.09 1.78
C THR A 423 24.04 50.87 2.02
N HIS A 424 22.89 50.18 1.87
CA HIS A 424 21.57 50.79 2.01
C HIS A 424 20.96 50.64 3.41
N LYS A 425 21.70 50.05 4.36
CA LYS A 425 21.25 49.80 5.75
C LYS A 425 19.93 49.06 5.83
N LEU A 426 19.73 48.09 4.94
CA LEU A 426 18.54 47.25 4.85
C LEU A 426 18.72 45.92 5.60
N LYS A 427 17.62 45.35 6.05
CA LYS A 427 17.57 43.95 6.54
C LYS A 427 17.32 43.01 5.36
N MET A 428 17.76 41.75 5.51
CA MET A 428 17.63 40.73 4.46
C MET A 428 16.20 40.66 3.84
N PRO A 429 15.10 40.58 4.60
CA PRO A 429 13.77 40.55 4.00
C PRO A 429 13.41 41.74 3.11
N GLN A 430 13.93 42.92 3.45
CA GLN A 430 13.64 44.16 2.71
C GLN A 430 14.26 44.20 1.30
N LEU A 431 15.32 43.42 1.06
CA LEU A 431 15.92 43.28 -0.27
C LEU A 431 15.53 41.92 -0.91
N ALA A 432 15.49 40.83 -0.14
CA ALA A 432 15.22 39.50 -0.67
C ALA A 432 13.79 39.36 -1.18
N MET A 433 12.79 39.95 -0.53
CA MET A 433 11.39 39.83 -0.99
C MET A 433 11.15 40.50 -2.34
N PRO A 434 11.55 41.76 -2.58
CA PRO A 434 11.44 42.34 -3.92
C PRO A 434 12.22 41.54 -4.97
N VAL A 435 13.44 41.09 -4.67
CA VAL A 435 14.23 40.32 -5.62
C VAL A 435 13.54 38.99 -5.98
N ARG A 436 12.97 38.30 -5.00
CA ARG A 436 12.19 37.05 -5.25
C ARG A 436 10.99 37.32 -6.16
N LEU A 437 10.21 38.35 -5.87
CA LEU A 437 9.06 38.74 -6.69
C LEU A 437 9.45 39.07 -8.12
N LEU A 438 10.51 39.86 -8.30
CA LEU A 438 10.96 40.27 -9.63
C LEU A 438 11.59 39.13 -10.44
N VAL A 439 12.31 38.21 -9.80
CA VAL A 439 13.05 37.17 -10.48
C VAL A 439 12.24 35.89 -10.57
N ALA A 440 11.56 35.45 -9.52
CA ALA A 440 10.85 34.17 -9.44
C ALA A 440 9.32 34.31 -9.42
N GLY A 441 8.77 35.53 -9.39
CA GLY A 441 7.33 35.78 -9.38
C GLY A 441 6.63 35.43 -8.07
N THR A 442 7.36 35.05 -7.03
CA THR A 442 6.83 34.63 -5.73
C THR A 442 7.75 35.02 -4.59
N THR A 443 7.18 35.23 -3.40
CA THR A 443 7.95 35.47 -2.17
C THR A 443 8.47 34.18 -1.51
N HIS A 444 7.91 33.01 -1.88
CA HIS A 444 8.21 31.72 -1.28
C HIS A 444 9.19 30.92 -2.16
N THR A 445 10.48 31.05 -1.86
CA THR A 445 11.55 30.34 -2.55
C THR A 445 12.55 29.74 -1.55
N PRO A 446 13.44 28.84 -1.98
CA PRO A 446 14.65 28.51 -1.24
C PRO A 446 15.54 29.74 -0.98
N SER A 447 16.76 29.51 -0.49
CA SER A 447 17.70 30.62 -0.26
C SER A 447 17.90 31.44 -1.53
N ILE A 448 17.80 32.79 -1.40
CA ILE A 448 17.76 33.69 -2.57
C ILE A 448 19.02 33.56 -3.43
N ASP A 449 20.19 33.44 -2.81
CA ASP A 449 21.46 33.26 -3.50
C ASP A 449 21.49 32.06 -4.42
N ALA A 450 21.03 30.92 -3.93
CA ALA A 450 20.95 29.66 -4.70
C ALA A 450 19.92 29.77 -5.85
N VAL A 451 18.78 30.41 -5.59
CA VAL A 451 17.73 30.65 -6.60
C VAL A 451 18.26 31.51 -7.74
N LEU A 452 18.95 32.62 -7.41
CA LEU A 452 19.53 33.53 -8.40
C LEU A 452 20.57 32.81 -9.26
N VAL A 453 21.44 31.98 -8.64
CA VAL A 453 22.46 31.23 -9.39
C VAL A 453 21.81 30.32 -10.43
N LEU A 454 20.73 29.62 -10.08
CA LEU A 454 20.02 28.75 -11.00
C LEU A 454 19.32 29.48 -12.15
N PHE A 455 18.72 30.64 -11.89
CA PHE A 455 18.12 31.45 -12.96
C PHE A 455 19.15 31.96 -13.97
N GLY A 456 20.39 32.13 -13.55
CA GLY A 456 21.46 32.69 -14.39
C GLY A 456 21.53 34.22 -14.39
N ARG A 457 22.75 34.74 -14.62
CA ARG A 457 23.05 36.18 -14.54
C ARG A 457 22.11 37.02 -15.40
N ASP A 458 22.02 36.70 -16.68
CA ASP A 458 21.31 37.52 -17.65
C ASP A 458 19.82 37.63 -17.33
N ALA A 459 19.19 36.51 -16.95
CA ALA A 459 17.79 36.51 -16.55
C ALA A 459 17.53 37.31 -15.27
N VAL A 460 18.40 37.18 -14.27
CA VAL A 460 18.28 37.89 -12.98
C VAL A 460 18.45 39.40 -13.16
N VAL A 461 19.54 39.81 -13.81
CA VAL A 461 19.84 41.23 -14.03
C VAL A 461 18.77 41.88 -14.88
N SER A 462 18.38 41.26 -16.01
CA SER A 462 17.35 41.77 -16.91
C SER A 462 16.00 41.97 -16.21
N ARG A 463 15.58 41.03 -15.36
CA ARG A 463 14.29 41.10 -14.64
C ARG A 463 14.30 42.20 -13.57
N ILE A 464 15.43 42.41 -12.88
CA ILE A 464 15.55 43.50 -11.90
C ILE A 464 15.56 44.85 -12.64
N GLU A 465 16.37 45.00 -13.71
CA GLU A 465 16.47 46.24 -14.49
C GLU A 465 15.12 46.62 -15.13
N ALA A 466 14.38 45.64 -15.66
CA ALA A 466 13.05 45.86 -16.26
C ALA A 466 12.02 46.43 -15.27
N ALA A 467 12.14 46.10 -13.99
CA ALA A 467 11.25 46.63 -12.95
C ALA A 467 11.66 48.06 -12.48
N LEU A 468 12.85 48.54 -12.86
CA LEU A 468 13.34 49.85 -12.52
C LEU A 468 13.11 50.89 -13.63
N ALA A 469 12.87 50.40 -14.88
CA ALA A 469 12.52 51.21 -16.03
C ALA A 469 11.09 51.74 -15.92
#